data_3d933a9779c42c1f4d78c4a1ffee73e2
#
_entry.id   3d933a9779c42c1f4d78c4a1ffee73e2
#
_cell.length_a   1.000
_cell.length_b   1.000
_cell.length_c   1.000
_cell.angle_alpha   90.00
_cell.angle_beta   90.00
_cell.angle_gamma   90.00
#
_symmetry.space_group_name_H-M   'P 1'
#
loop_
_entity.id
_entity.type
_entity.pdbx_description
1 polymer ?
#
loop_
_entity_poly.entity_id
_entity_poly.type
_entity_poly.pdbx_seq_one_letter_code
_entity_poly.pdbx_strand_id
1 'polypeptide(L)'
;MEKLFGTFGIRRVVNEILTPDFALKLAYSFGTYINQETVTVGRDARKHSEMIYDAVISGLLACGCQVIELGLTATPTLQWACRQWNTWGAMITASHNPPQWNGIKFMEKTGKGLDHENDVEVEKIFYSEKYDFVSWK
;
A
#
# COMPACT_ATOMS: atom_id res chain seq x y z
N MET A 1 8.45 9.65 -16.87
CA MET A 1 7.65 8.66 -16.09
C MET A 1 6.41 9.37 -15.59
N GLU A 2 5.28 8.72 -15.70
CA GLU A 2 4.04 9.25 -15.16
C GLU A 2 4.10 9.24 -13.62
N LYS A 3 3.66 10.33 -13.00
CA LYS A 3 3.60 10.43 -11.54
C LYS A 3 2.50 9.51 -11.00
N LEU A 4 2.86 8.55 -10.15
CA LEU A 4 1.91 7.62 -9.54
C LEU A 4 1.19 8.23 -8.35
N PHE A 5 1.94 8.79 -7.42
CA PHE A 5 1.41 9.31 -6.16
C PHE A 5 0.85 10.71 -6.31
N GLY A 6 -0.39 10.87 -5.87
CA GLY A 6 -0.98 12.18 -5.59
C GLY A 6 -0.78 12.56 -4.12
N THR A 7 -1.34 13.69 -3.70
CA THR A 7 -1.27 14.19 -2.31
C THR A 7 -1.82 13.18 -1.28
N PHE A 8 -2.73 12.30 -1.70
CA PHE A 8 -3.43 11.36 -0.82
C PHE A 8 -3.21 9.90 -1.24
N GLY A 9 -2.01 9.56 -1.68
CA GLY A 9 -1.69 8.24 -2.19
C GLY A 9 -2.06 8.05 -3.66
N ILE A 10 -2.14 6.80 -4.08
CA ILE A 10 -2.55 6.43 -5.45
C ILE A 10 -4.04 6.17 -5.47
N ARG A 11 -4.76 6.83 -6.38
CA ARG A 11 -6.18 6.59 -6.62
C ARG A 11 -6.44 6.46 -8.10
N ARG A 12 -7.10 5.39 -8.51
CA ARG A 12 -7.40 5.07 -9.91
C ARG A 12 -8.74 4.32 -10.01
N VAL A 13 -9.26 4.24 -11.22
CA VAL A 13 -10.44 3.41 -11.51
C VAL A 13 -10.06 1.94 -11.45
N VAL A 14 -10.85 1.17 -10.71
CA VAL A 14 -10.59 -0.26 -10.48
C VAL A 14 -10.79 -1.04 -11.77
N ASN A 15 -9.91 -1.99 -12.03
CA ASN A 15 -9.85 -2.85 -13.22
C ASN A 15 -9.63 -2.12 -14.56
N GLU A 16 -9.46 -0.80 -14.55
CA GLU A 16 -8.93 -0.07 -15.69
C GLU A 16 -7.43 0.19 -15.52
N ILE A 17 -7.06 0.82 -14.40
CA ILE A 17 -5.67 1.12 -14.04
C ILE A 17 -5.29 0.43 -12.74
N LEU A 18 -6.13 0.53 -11.70
CA LEU A 18 -5.91 -0.14 -10.43
C LEU A 18 -6.42 -1.59 -10.52
N THR A 19 -5.60 -2.43 -11.11
CA THR A 19 -5.80 -3.87 -11.20
C THR A 19 -5.13 -4.58 -10.02
N PRO A 20 -5.44 -5.87 -9.75
CA PRO A 20 -4.68 -6.67 -8.79
C PRO A 20 -3.18 -6.70 -9.10
N ASP A 21 -2.79 -6.82 -10.38
CA ASP A 21 -1.39 -6.80 -10.80
C ASP A 21 -0.70 -5.47 -10.51
N PHE A 22 -1.38 -4.35 -10.73
CA PHE A 22 -0.87 -3.03 -10.37
C PHE A 22 -0.66 -2.91 -8.86
N ALA A 23 -1.65 -3.34 -8.07
CA ALA A 23 -1.57 -3.32 -6.60
C ALA A 23 -0.44 -4.21 -6.07
N LEU A 24 -0.26 -5.38 -6.68
CA LEU A 24 0.82 -6.32 -6.37
C LEU A 24 2.20 -5.71 -6.64
N LYS A 25 2.41 -5.13 -7.82
CA LYS A 25 3.66 -4.44 -8.17
C LYS A 25 3.96 -3.26 -7.26
N LEU A 26 2.93 -2.51 -6.89
CA LEU A 26 3.08 -1.40 -5.96
C LEU A 26 3.48 -1.89 -4.57
N ALA A 27 2.90 -2.99 -4.10
CA ALA A 27 3.27 -3.62 -2.85
C ALA A 27 4.70 -4.18 -2.86
N TYR A 28 5.15 -4.76 -3.98
CA TYR A 28 6.56 -5.15 -4.18
C TYR A 28 7.50 -3.95 -4.04
N SER A 29 7.11 -2.82 -4.64
CA SER A 29 7.91 -1.60 -4.60
C SER A 29 8.02 -1.05 -3.18
N PHE A 30 6.91 -1.02 -2.47
CA PHE A 30 6.89 -0.54 -1.09
C PHE A 30 7.62 -1.50 -0.15
N GLY A 31 7.39 -2.82 -0.26
CA GLY A 31 8.09 -3.83 0.53
C GLY A 31 9.60 -3.81 0.35
N THR A 32 10.06 -3.62 -0.89
CA THR A 32 11.49 -3.41 -1.20
C THR A 32 12.02 -2.14 -0.57
N TYR A 33 11.29 -1.02 -0.70
CA TYR A 33 11.66 0.27 -0.16
C TYR A 33 11.86 0.23 1.38
N ILE A 34 10.95 -0.41 2.10
CA ILE A 34 11.00 -0.49 3.57
C ILE A 34 11.90 -1.62 4.10
N ASN A 35 12.56 -2.36 3.21
CA ASN A 35 13.51 -3.41 3.57
C ASN A 35 12.92 -4.46 4.52
N GLN A 36 11.80 -5.07 4.15
CA GLN A 36 11.17 -6.21 4.84
C GLN A 36 10.62 -5.90 6.25
N GLU A 37 10.41 -4.64 6.58
CA GLU A 37 9.82 -4.28 7.87
C GLU A 37 8.33 -4.65 7.96
N THR A 38 7.78 -4.54 9.16
CA THR A 38 6.36 -4.85 9.43
C THR A 38 5.44 -3.78 8.88
N VAL A 39 4.36 -4.19 8.23
CA VAL A 39 3.31 -3.33 7.67
C VAL A 39 1.96 -3.69 8.26
N THR A 40 1.25 -2.71 8.79
CA THR A 40 -0.14 -2.84 9.20
C THR A 40 -1.03 -2.46 8.03
N VAL A 41 -1.96 -3.32 7.64
CA VAL A 41 -2.79 -3.16 6.45
C VAL A 41 -4.26 -3.12 6.82
N GLY A 42 -4.99 -2.16 6.26
CA GLY A 42 -6.43 -2.01 6.45
C GLY A 42 -7.14 -1.64 5.15
N ARG A 43 -8.45 -1.79 5.12
CA ARG A 43 -9.28 -1.43 3.97
C ARG A 43 -10.61 -0.82 4.38
N ASP A 44 -11.21 -0.07 3.47
CA ASP A 44 -12.60 0.38 3.58
C ASP A 44 -13.60 -0.68 3.10
N ALA A 45 -14.89 -0.33 3.12
CA ALA A 45 -15.99 -1.23 2.78
C ALA A 45 -16.37 -1.22 1.29
N ARG A 46 -15.56 -0.63 0.40
CA ARG A 46 -15.86 -0.63 -1.03
C ARG A 46 -15.85 -2.06 -1.57
N LYS A 47 -16.74 -2.33 -2.52
CA LYS A 47 -16.97 -3.68 -3.08
C LYS A 47 -15.70 -4.40 -3.55
N HIS A 48 -14.74 -3.65 -4.08
CA HIS A 48 -13.48 -4.18 -4.63
C HIS A 48 -12.27 -3.95 -3.71
N SER A 49 -12.47 -3.42 -2.50
CA SER A 49 -11.36 -3.16 -1.57
C SER A 49 -10.68 -4.44 -1.10
N GLU A 50 -11.42 -5.52 -0.92
CA GLU A 50 -10.88 -6.82 -0.52
C GLU A 50 -9.89 -7.36 -1.56
N MET A 51 -10.25 -7.31 -2.84
CA MET A 51 -9.38 -7.75 -3.95
C MET A 51 -8.03 -7.00 -3.95
N ILE A 52 -8.07 -5.68 -3.79
CA ILE A 52 -6.86 -4.84 -3.74
C ILE A 52 -6.08 -5.10 -2.45
N TYR A 53 -6.76 -5.24 -1.33
CA TYR A 53 -6.19 -5.57 -0.03
C TYR A 53 -5.40 -6.89 -0.07
N ASP A 54 -5.98 -7.93 -0.62
CA ASP A 54 -5.33 -9.25 -0.75
C ASP A 54 -4.11 -9.19 -1.67
N ALA A 55 -4.18 -8.44 -2.77
CA ALA A 55 -3.06 -8.24 -3.66
C ALA A 55 -1.90 -7.49 -2.96
N VAL A 56 -2.19 -6.45 -2.19
CA VAL A 56 -1.19 -5.70 -1.41
C VAL A 56 -0.53 -6.60 -0.37
N ILE A 57 -1.30 -7.38 0.38
CA ILE A 57 -0.76 -8.32 1.38
C ILE A 57 0.15 -9.34 0.70
N SER A 58 -0.29 -9.94 -0.41
CA SER A 58 0.51 -10.91 -1.16
C SER A 58 1.85 -10.33 -1.60
N GLY A 59 1.83 -9.10 -2.11
CA GLY A 59 3.05 -8.41 -2.55
C GLY A 59 4.02 -8.10 -1.41
N LEU A 60 3.52 -7.64 -0.28
CA LEU A 60 4.34 -7.38 0.91
C LEU A 60 4.98 -8.66 1.45
N LEU A 61 4.21 -9.74 1.55
CA LEU A 61 4.70 -11.04 2.00
C LEU A 61 5.78 -11.60 1.06
N ALA A 62 5.62 -11.42 -0.26
CA ALA A 62 6.61 -11.85 -1.24
C ALA A 62 7.96 -11.14 -1.08
N CYS A 63 7.95 -9.88 -0.61
CA CYS A 63 9.15 -9.13 -0.28
C CYS A 63 9.73 -9.49 1.12
N GLY A 64 9.06 -10.35 1.90
CA GLY A 64 9.51 -10.75 3.23
C GLY A 64 9.05 -9.83 4.35
N CYS A 65 8.13 -8.91 4.09
CA CYS A 65 7.51 -8.11 5.14
C CYS A 65 6.65 -8.98 6.07
N GLN A 66 6.61 -8.61 7.33
CA GLN A 66 5.56 -9.10 8.22
C GLN A 66 4.31 -8.22 8.02
N VAL A 67 3.14 -8.83 7.98
CA VAL A 67 1.87 -8.13 7.77
C VAL A 67 0.97 -8.31 8.97
N ILE A 68 0.48 -7.19 9.49
CA ILE A 68 -0.58 -7.16 10.51
C ILE A 68 -1.87 -6.74 9.80
N GLU A 69 -2.83 -7.65 9.76
CA GLU A 69 -4.11 -7.42 9.09
C GLU A 69 -5.14 -6.82 10.05
N LEU A 70 -5.57 -5.59 9.79
CA LEU A 70 -6.70 -4.99 10.49
C LEU A 70 -8.04 -5.31 9.81
N GLY A 71 -8.01 -5.70 8.54
CA GLY A 71 -9.22 -5.92 7.75
C GLY A 71 -10.00 -4.62 7.53
N LEU A 72 -11.32 -4.69 7.70
CA LEU A 72 -12.20 -3.53 7.57
C LEU A 72 -11.98 -2.57 8.74
N THR A 73 -11.48 -1.38 8.44
CA THR A 73 -11.15 -0.38 9.45
C THR A 73 -11.23 1.04 8.90
N ALA A 74 -11.25 2.02 9.78
CA ALA A 74 -11.15 3.42 9.40
C ALA A 74 -9.68 3.86 9.28
N THR A 75 -9.39 4.80 8.39
CA THR A 75 -8.04 5.35 8.21
C THR A 75 -7.42 5.87 9.51
N PRO A 76 -8.11 6.65 10.37
CA PRO A 76 -7.54 7.08 11.65
C PRO A 76 -7.14 5.93 12.58
N THR A 77 -7.89 4.83 12.58
CA THR A 77 -7.57 3.63 13.36
C THR A 77 -6.26 2.99 12.89
N LEU A 78 -6.08 2.87 11.57
CA LEU A 78 -4.83 2.37 11.00
C LEU A 78 -3.65 3.28 11.34
N GLN A 79 -3.81 4.58 11.20
CA GLN A 79 -2.78 5.56 11.53
C GLN A 79 -2.34 5.45 13.00
N TRP A 80 -3.31 5.32 13.89
CA TRP A 80 -3.06 5.11 15.32
C TRP A 80 -2.30 3.80 15.57
N ALA A 81 -2.73 2.69 14.94
CA ALA A 81 -2.08 1.40 15.07
C ALA A 81 -0.62 1.43 14.59
N CYS A 82 -0.35 2.04 13.44
CA CYS A 82 1.01 2.21 12.93
C CYS A 82 1.91 2.91 13.94
N ARG A 83 1.42 3.99 14.54
CA ARG A 83 2.15 4.75 15.56
C ARG A 83 2.37 3.93 16.84
N GLN A 84 1.34 3.24 17.33
CA GLN A 84 1.44 2.45 18.57
C GLN A 84 2.38 1.26 18.44
N TRP A 85 2.36 0.59 17.29
CA TRP A 85 3.13 -0.62 17.04
C TRP A 85 4.45 -0.38 16.31
N ASN A 86 4.74 0.88 15.99
CA ASN A 86 5.93 1.30 15.24
C ASN A 86 6.07 0.52 13.92
N THR A 87 4.97 0.44 13.17
CA THR A 87 4.89 -0.24 11.88
C THR A 87 4.63 0.75 10.75
N TRP A 88 5.07 0.41 9.55
CA TRP A 88 4.56 1.04 8.34
C TRP A 88 3.09 0.70 8.15
N GLY A 89 2.41 1.40 7.26
CA GLY A 89 0.99 1.17 7.01
C GLY A 89 0.64 1.18 5.54
N ALA A 90 -0.44 0.46 5.21
CA ALA A 90 -1.08 0.51 3.92
C ALA A 90 -2.60 0.53 4.10
N MET A 91 -3.25 1.59 3.63
CA MET A 91 -4.71 1.72 3.64
C MET A 91 -5.27 1.65 2.24
N ILE A 92 -6.21 0.73 2.05
CA ILE A 92 -6.94 0.57 0.79
C ILE A 92 -8.23 1.35 0.89
N THR A 93 -8.25 2.51 0.24
CA THR A 93 -9.41 3.41 0.22
C THR A 93 -9.26 4.46 -0.88
N ALA A 94 -10.37 4.91 -1.43
CA ALA A 94 -10.43 6.11 -2.26
C ALA A 94 -11.15 7.27 -1.57
N SER A 95 -11.36 7.18 -0.25
CA SER A 95 -12.02 8.22 0.55
C SER A 95 -13.39 8.59 -0.02
N HIS A 96 -13.54 9.82 -0.55
CA HIS A 96 -14.77 10.36 -1.11
C HIS A 96 -14.88 10.28 -2.64
N ASN A 97 -13.94 9.61 -3.31
CA ASN A 97 -14.04 9.40 -4.76
C ASN A 97 -15.26 8.54 -5.13
N PRO A 98 -15.76 8.65 -6.39
CA PRO A 98 -16.89 7.84 -6.88
C PRO A 98 -16.69 6.32 -6.68
N PRO A 99 -17.78 5.53 -6.71
CA PRO A 99 -17.72 4.10 -6.36
C PRO A 99 -16.77 3.25 -7.20
N GLN A 100 -16.52 3.62 -8.47
CA GLN A 100 -15.61 2.90 -9.36
C GLN A 100 -14.13 3.11 -9.04
N TRP A 101 -13.81 4.05 -8.15
CA TRP A 101 -12.45 4.35 -7.72
C TRP A 101 -12.06 3.52 -6.50
N ASN A 102 -10.78 3.22 -6.40
CA ASN A 102 -10.13 2.83 -5.16
C ASN A 102 -8.71 3.39 -5.11
N GLY A 103 -8.01 3.13 -4.05
CA GLY A 103 -6.67 3.64 -3.88
C GLY A 103 -5.87 2.88 -2.85
N ILE A 104 -4.58 3.17 -2.84
CA ILE A 104 -3.62 2.67 -1.87
C ILE A 104 -2.87 3.86 -1.31
N LYS A 105 -2.87 4.01 0.00
CA LYS A 105 -2.12 5.02 0.72
C LYS A 105 -1.16 4.35 1.69
N PHE A 106 0.13 4.59 1.50
CA PHE A 106 1.14 4.14 2.45
C PHE A 106 1.34 5.16 3.56
N MET A 107 1.74 4.66 4.71
CA MET A 107 1.94 5.44 5.93
C MET A 107 3.28 5.11 6.56
N GLU A 108 3.88 6.14 7.13
CA GLU A 108 5.07 6.01 7.96
C GLU A 108 4.74 5.44 9.33
N LYS A 109 5.76 5.01 10.05
CA LYS A 109 5.66 4.52 11.44
C LYS A 109 5.13 5.57 12.43
N THR A 110 5.14 6.84 12.05
CA THR A 110 4.52 7.95 12.79
C THR A 110 3.00 7.99 12.68
N GLY A 111 2.43 7.22 11.76
CA GLY A 111 1.01 7.26 11.38
C GLY A 111 0.68 8.30 10.31
N LYS A 112 1.64 9.10 9.87
CA LYS A 112 1.44 10.04 8.75
C LYS A 112 1.53 9.31 7.41
N GLY A 113 0.87 9.86 6.38
CA GLY A 113 1.10 9.41 5.00
C GLY A 113 2.56 9.65 4.61
N LEU A 114 3.07 8.86 3.66
CA LEU A 114 4.41 9.08 3.12
C LEU A 114 4.56 10.52 2.64
N ASP A 115 5.73 11.09 2.87
CA ASP A 115 6.08 12.37 2.27
C ASP A 115 6.45 12.20 0.79
N HIS A 116 6.60 13.33 0.12
CA HIS A 116 6.88 13.33 -1.32
C HIS A 116 8.23 12.68 -1.68
N GLU A 117 9.24 12.80 -0.84
CA GLU A 117 10.56 12.22 -1.09
C GLU A 117 10.48 10.68 -1.05
N ASN A 118 9.77 10.15 -0.08
CA ASN A 118 9.53 8.72 0.07
C ASN A 118 8.65 8.16 -1.07
N ASP A 119 7.62 8.89 -1.48
CA ASP A 119 6.80 8.54 -2.63
C ASP A 119 7.65 8.39 -3.91
N VAL A 120 8.57 9.33 -4.15
CA VAL A 120 9.48 9.28 -5.31
C VAL A 120 10.39 8.05 -5.29
N GLU A 121 10.89 7.66 -4.13
CA GLU A 121 11.73 6.46 -4.01
C GLU A 121 10.93 5.18 -4.31
N VAL A 122 9.70 5.08 -3.82
CA VAL A 122 8.81 3.96 -4.16
C VAL A 122 8.47 3.93 -5.66
N GLU A 123 8.22 5.11 -6.27
CA GLU A 123 7.98 5.21 -7.72
C GLU A 123 9.18 4.74 -8.56
N LYS A 124 10.39 5.10 -8.15
CA LYS A 124 11.61 4.63 -8.85
C LYS A 124 11.71 3.10 -8.87
N ILE A 125 11.42 2.47 -7.74
CA ILE A 125 11.41 1.00 -7.63
C ILE A 125 10.30 0.42 -8.52
N PHE A 126 9.12 1.01 -8.50
CA PHE A 126 7.98 0.57 -9.30
C PHE A 126 8.31 0.55 -10.81
N TYR A 127 8.91 1.62 -11.31
CA TYR A 127 9.27 1.72 -12.73
C TYR A 127 10.51 0.92 -13.11
N SER A 128 11.43 0.69 -12.18
CA SER A 128 12.61 -0.15 -12.43
C SER A 128 12.29 -1.64 -12.44
N GLU A 129 11.18 -2.03 -11.82
CA GLU A 129 10.78 -3.43 -11.60
C GLU A 129 11.84 -4.30 -10.91
N LYS A 130 12.75 -3.65 -10.16
CA LYS A 130 13.79 -4.34 -9.37
C LYS A 130 13.30 -4.51 -7.94
N TYR A 131 12.73 -5.68 -7.67
CA TYR A 131 12.15 -6.00 -6.38
C TYR A 131 13.02 -6.98 -5.60
N ASP A 132 13.07 -6.79 -4.28
CA ASP A 132 13.76 -7.69 -3.36
C ASP A 132 12.77 -8.72 -2.81
N PHE A 133 12.77 -9.90 -3.40
CA PHE A 133 11.93 -11.00 -2.94
C PHE A 133 12.65 -11.85 -1.88
N VAL A 134 11.89 -12.30 -0.88
CA VAL A 134 12.41 -13.21 0.12
C VAL A 134 12.69 -14.58 -0.48
N SER A 135 13.81 -15.20 -0.07
CA SER A 135 14.09 -16.59 -0.43
C SER A 135 13.22 -17.52 0.43
N TRP A 136 12.72 -18.58 -0.16
CA TRP A 136 12.01 -19.63 0.57
C TRP A 136 12.92 -20.52 1.44
N LYS A 137 14.24 -20.35 1.32
CA LYS A 137 15.27 -21.07 2.07
C LYS A 137 15.59 -20.37 3.37
#